data_bdb91fe9cc896b0a1ff4ea984b8f7e4e
#
_entry.id   bdb91fe9cc896b0a1ff4ea984b8f7e4e
#
_cell.length_a   1.000
_cell.length_b   1.000
_cell.length_c   1.000
_cell.angle_alpha   90.00
_cell.angle_beta   90.00
_cell.angle_gamma   90.00
#
_symmetry.space_group_name_H-M   'P 1'
#
loop_
_entity.id
_entity.type
_entity.pdbx_description
1 polymer ?
#
loop_
_entity_poly.entity_id
_entity_poly.type
_entity_poly.pdbx_seq_one_letter_code
_entity_poly.pdbx_strand_id
1 'polypeptide(L)'
;MSTLSKVYAAARRTPPVADNVPGGSECGSGDQALEVVQLAEQHRVNVLLMGTNDVVNRVMAALHEQLPEPVARWSPGDEFMLPAVGKVGAIVLNDVGALPIQEQIQLLEWLNTAHGQTQVVSTAPTLLLPRVKAGAFIDTLYYRLNTLCLDGTAA
;
A
#
# COMPACT_ATOMS: atom_id res chain seq x y z
N MET A 1 -7.30 9.99 19.77
CA MET A 1 -7.63 10.73 18.55
C MET A 1 -6.42 11.26 17.81
N SER A 2 -5.41 11.76 18.51
CA SER A 2 -4.23 12.31 17.84
C SER A 2 -3.49 11.27 16.98
N THR A 3 -3.37 10.03 17.43
CA THR A 3 -2.68 9.01 16.66
C THR A 3 -3.45 8.68 15.38
N LEU A 4 -4.76 8.56 15.50
CA LEU A 4 -5.61 8.28 14.35
C LEU A 4 -5.54 9.42 13.35
N SER A 5 -5.63 10.65 13.83
CA SER A 5 -5.53 11.83 12.98
C SER A 5 -4.18 11.88 12.28
N LYS A 6 -3.12 11.49 12.98
CA LYS A 6 -1.78 11.52 12.43
C LYS A 6 -1.64 10.54 11.28
N VAL A 7 -2.16 9.32 11.41
CA VAL A 7 -2.13 8.35 10.35
C VAL A 7 -2.92 8.85 9.14
N TYR A 8 -4.09 9.38 9.39
CA TYR A 8 -4.93 9.86 8.31
C TYR A 8 -4.32 11.07 7.62
N ALA A 9 -3.68 11.95 8.38
CA ALA A 9 -3.02 13.11 7.80
C ALA A 9 -1.87 12.70 6.89
N ALA A 10 -1.11 11.67 7.28
CA ALA A 10 -0.04 11.17 6.44
C ALA A 10 -0.59 10.64 5.13
N ALA A 11 -1.70 9.93 5.17
CA ALA A 11 -2.31 9.38 3.97
C ALA A 11 -2.80 10.46 3.02
N ARG A 12 -3.10 11.64 3.53
CA ARG A 12 -3.62 12.73 2.70
C ARG A 12 -2.55 13.68 2.20
N ARG A 13 -1.32 13.49 2.61
CA ARG A 13 -0.25 14.38 2.19
C ARG A 13 0.01 14.25 0.72
N THR A 14 0.32 15.36 0.10
CA THR A 14 0.69 15.36 -1.30
C THR A 14 2.18 15.07 -1.43
N PRO A 15 2.59 14.46 -2.54
CA PRO A 15 3.99 14.08 -2.72
C PRO A 15 5.00 15.21 -2.57
N PRO A 16 4.75 16.42 -3.06
CA PRO A 16 5.76 17.46 -2.95
C PRO A 16 6.13 17.83 -1.54
N VAL A 17 5.27 17.55 -0.58
CA VAL A 17 5.56 17.89 0.80
C VAL A 17 6.54 16.92 1.41
N ALA A 18 6.67 15.77 0.83
CA ALA A 18 7.52 14.73 1.37
C ALA A 18 8.98 15.09 1.41
N ASP A 19 9.42 16.03 0.61
CA ASP A 19 10.78 16.45 0.60
C ASP A 19 11.25 16.93 1.93
N ASN A 20 10.35 17.47 2.71
CA ASN A 20 10.68 18.06 3.99
C ASN A 20 10.49 17.09 5.14
N VAL A 21 10.12 15.86 4.84
CA VAL A 21 9.84 14.87 5.86
C VAL A 21 11.00 13.91 5.96
N PRO A 22 11.64 13.82 7.12
CA PRO A 22 12.75 12.90 7.26
C PRO A 22 12.27 11.46 7.15
N GLY A 23 12.96 10.72 6.31
CA GLY A 23 12.98 9.28 6.38
C GLY A 23 11.68 8.52 6.39
N GLY A 24 10.69 8.94 5.65
CA GLY A 24 9.49 8.13 5.57
C GLY A 24 8.62 8.13 6.80
N SER A 25 8.73 9.16 7.60
CA SER A 25 7.96 9.27 8.83
C SER A 25 6.47 9.42 8.59
N GLU A 26 6.03 9.49 7.34
CA GLU A 26 4.61 9.61 7.04
C GLU A 26 3.87 8.31 7.18
N CYS A 27 4.55 7.19 7.17
CA CYS A 27 3.89 5.91 7.37
C CYS A 27 3.65 5.65 8.85
N GLY A 28 2.58 4.96 9.17
CA GLY A 28 2.32 4.54 10.53
C GLY A 28 3.38 3.56 11.00
N SER A 29 3.68 3.59 12.27
CA SER A 29 4.61 2.64 12.88
C SER A 29 3.85 1.44 13.42
N GLY A 30 4.56 0.48 13.96
CA GLY A 30 3.95 -0.71 14.54
C GLY A 30 2.92 -0.42 15.61
N ASP A 31 3.09 0.66 16.37
CA ASP A 31 2.11 1.08 17.39
C ASP A 31 0.79 1.49 16.78
N GLN A 32 0.76 1.82 15.50
CA GLN A 32 -0.42 2.31 14.81
C GLN A 32 -1.08 1.26 13.95
N ALA A 33 -0.68 0.00 14.11
CA ALA A 33 -1.18 -1.09 13.29
C ALA A 33 -2.70 -1.21 13.32
N LEU A 34 -3.29 -1.14 14.51
CA LEU A 34 -4.74 -1.26 14.64
C LEU A 34 -5.46 -0.12 13.95
N GLU A 35 -4.90 1.08 14.05
CA GLU A 35 -5.50 2.25 13.41
C GLU A 35 -5.46 2.14 11.90
N VAL A 36 -4.37 1.58 11.35
CA VAL A 36 -4.28 1.34 9.91
C VAL A 36 -5.40 0.40 9.47
N VAL A 37 -5.61 -0.70 10.21
CA VAL A 37 -6.67 -1.65 9.89
C VAL A 37 -8.04 -0.98 9.93
N GLN A 38 -8.29 -0.19 10.97
CA GLN A 38 -9.59 0.47 11.13
C GLN A 38 -9.84 1.50 10.03
N LEU A 39 -8.84 2.28 9.67
CA LEU A 39 -9.00 3.27 8.62
C LEU A 39 -9.18 2.61 7.26
N ALA A 40 -8.47 1.52 7.02
CA ALA A 40 -8.61 0.79 5.77
C ALA A 40 -10.03 0.23 5.63
N GLU A 41 -10.60 -0.26 6.71
CA GLU A 41 -11.96 -0.80 6.71
C GLU A 41 -12.98 0.30 6.47
N GLN A 42 -12.83 1.42 7.17
CA GLN A 42 -13.81 2.51 7.11
C GLN A 42 -13.80 3.21 5.76
N HIS A 43 -12.65 3.41 5.18
CA HIS A 43 -12.51 4.24 4.00
C HIS A 43 -12.21 3.46 2.72
N ARG A 44 -11.93 2.17 2.84
CA ARG A 44 -11.64 1.29 1.68
C ARG A 44 -10.54 1.85 0.80
N VAL A 45 -9.52 2.44 1.42
CA VAL A 45 -8.39 3.03 0.71
C VAL A 45 -7.29 2.01 0.52
N ASN A 46 -6.35 2.32 -0.36
CA ASN A 46 -5.20 1.46 -0.62
C ASN A 46 -4.26 1.45 0.58
N VAL A 47 -3.65 0.31 0.84
CA VAL A 47 -2.77 0.13 1.99
C VAL A 47 -1.45 -0.46 1.50
N LEU A 48 -0.35 0.10 1.99
CA LEU A 48 0.99 -0.43 1.72
C LEU A 48 1.60 -0.87 3.05
N LEU A 49 1.97 -2.13 3.13
CA LEU A 49 2.60 -2.69 4.34
C LEU A 49 4.05 -3.03 4.01
N MET A 50 5.00 -2.47 4.74
CA MET A 50 6.41 -2.69 4.50
C MET A 50 7.04 -3.38 5.70
N GLY A 51 7.90 -4.36 5.44
CA GLY A 51 8.56 -5.13 6.46
C GLY A 51 8.09 -6.58 6.50
N THR A 52 8.75 -7.38 7.31
CA THR A 52 8.47 -8.81 7.39
C THR A 52 8.20 -9.27 8.82
N ASN A 53 8.06 -8.34 9.76
CA ASN A 53 7.90 -8.70 11.16
C ASN A 53 6.45 -9.15 11.46
N ASP A 54 6.26 -9.57 12.69
CA ASP A 54 4.96 -10.11 13.13
C ASP A 54 3.84 -9.07 13.04
N VAL A 55 4.17 -7.80 13.21
CA VAL A 55 3.18 -6.74 13.14
C VAL A 55 2.57 -6.69 11.74
N VAL A 56 3.43 -6.75 10.71
CA VAL A 56 2.95 -6.74 9.33
C VAL A 56 2.07 -7.96 9.07
N ASN A 57 2.49 -9.12 9.55
CA ASN A 57 1.72 -10.36 9.35
C ASN A 57 0.36 -10.28 10.03
N ARG A 58 0.30 -9.72 11.23
CA ARG A 58 -0.97 -9.58 11.93
C ARG A 58 -1.90 -8.59 11.26
N VAL A 59 -1.35 -7.48 10.76
CA VAL A 59 -2.14 -6.50 10.03
C VAL A 59 -2.69 -7.13 8.76
N MET A 60 -1.84 -7.88 8.05
CA MET A 60 -2.27 -8.54 6.83
C MET A 60 -3.42 -9.51 7.09
N ALA A 61 -3.30 -10.31 8.15
CA ALA A 61 -4.36 -11.25 8.51
C ALA A 61 -5.66 -10.53 8.84
N ALA A 62 -5.59 -9.43 9.58
CA ALA A 62 -6.78 -8.64 9.92
C ALA A 62 -7.41 -8.03 8.68
N LEU A 63 -6.59 -7.51 7.76
CA LEU A 63 -7.11 -6.94 6.52
C LEU A 63 -7.79 -7.98 5.66
N HIS A 64 -7.23 -9.18 5.59
CA HIS A 64 -7.81 -10.26 4.78
C HIS A 64 -9.26 -10.57 5.16
N GLU A 65 -9.56 -10.47 6.44
CA GLU A 65 -10.89 -10.82 6.93
C GLU A 65 -11.94 -9.79 6.51
N GLN A 66 -11.53 -8.59 6.18
CA GLN A 66 -12.48 -7.52 5.88
C GLN A 66 -12.38 -6.98 4.46
N LEU A 67 -11.53 -7.57 3.62
CA LEU A 67 -11.41 -7.11 2.25
C LEU A 67 -12.71 -7.39 1.48
N PRO A 68 -13.15 -6.43 0.67
CA PRO A 68 -14.35 -6.67 -0.15
C PRO A 68 -14.09 -7.76 -1.18
N GLU A 69 -14.98 -8.73 -1.23
CA GLU A 69 -14.87 -9.86 -2.15
C GLU A 69 -15.47 -9.51 -3.50
N PRO A 70 -15.03 -10.18 -4.57
CA PRO A 70 -13.95 -11.17 -4.60
C PRO A 70 -12.58 -10.54 -4.48
N VAL A 71 -11.61 -11.29 -4.03
CA VAL A 71 -10.24 -10.82 -3.82
C VAL A 71 -9.31 -11.52 -4.81
N ALA A 72 -8.60 -10.73 -5.61
CA ALA A 72 -7.55 -11.26 -6.48
C ALA A 72 -6.20 -11.14 -5.77
N ARG A 73 -5.26 -12.00 -6.12
CA ARG A 73 -3.93 -12.02 -5.49
C ARG A 73 -2.87 -12.18 -6.54
N TRP A 74 -1.73 -11.56 -6.28
CA TRP A 74 -0.55 -11.72 -7.13
C TRP A 74 0.68 -11.82 -6.22
N SER A 75 1.62 -12.66 -6.63
CA SER A 75 2.93 -12.80 -5.96
C SER A 75 4.02 -12.87 -7.02
N PRO A 76 5.26 -12.52 -6.68
CA PRO A 76 6.36 -12.65 -7.65
C PRO A 76 6.45 -14.08 -8.18
N GLY A 77 6.59 -14.20 -9.49
CA GLY A 77 6.58 -15.48 -10.18
C GLY A 77 5.25 -15.79 -10.84
N ASP A 78 4.17 -15.15 -10.42
CA ASP A 78 2.89 -15.31 -11.08
C ASP A 78 2.83 -14.39 -12.29
N GLU A 79 2.02 -14.77 -13.26
CA GLU A 79 1.75 -13.88 -14.38
C GLU A 79 1.03 -12.63 -13.86
N PHE A 80 1.49 -11.46 -14.28
CA PHE A 80 0.88 -10.21 -13.80
C PHE A 80 -0.34 -9.90 -14.65
N MET A 81 -1.50 -10.23 -14.11
CA MET A 81 -2.77 -9.99 -14.80
C MET A 81 -3.68 -9.23 -13.85
N LEU A 82 -4.08 -8.04 -14.28
CA LEU A 82 -4.99 -7.22 -13.49
C LEU A 82 -6.42 -7.54 -13.91
N PRO A 83 -7.34 -7.71 -12.94
CA PRO A 83 -8.73 -7.98 -13.28
C PRO A 83 -9.38 -6.78 -13.94
N ALA A 84 -10.46 -6.99 -14.64
CA ALA A 84 -11.23 -5.88 -15.18
C ALA A 84 -11.76 -5.03 -14.02
N VAL A 85 -11.78 -3.72 -14.22
CA VAL A 85 -12.24 -2.79 -13.21
C VAL A 85 -13.67 -3.12 -12.81
N GLY A 86 -13.92 -3.18 -11.52
CA GLY A 86 -15.25 -3.50 -11.00
C GLY A 86 -15.55 -4.98 -10.87
N LYS A 87 -14.63 -5.84 -11.30
CA LYS A 87 -14.84 -7.29 -11.21
C LYS A 87 -14.42 -7.87 -9.89
N VAL A 88 -13.53 -7.21 -9.18
CA VAL A 88 -13.08 -7.64 -7.85
C VAL A 88 -13.22 -6.48 -6.87
N GLY A 89 -13.44 -6.82 -5.60
CA GLY A 89 -13.52 -5.80 -4.55
C GLY A 89 -12.17 -5.39 -4.04
N ALA A 90 -11.20 -6.31 -4.11
CA ALA A 90 -9.84 -6.01 -3.63
C ALA A 90 -8.83 -6.82 -4.40
N ILE A 91 -7.60 -6.31 -4.44
CA ILE A 91 -6.47 -7.05 -4.98
C ILE A 91 -5.31 -6.97 -3.98
N VAL A 92 -4.66 -8.08 -3.76
CA VAL A 92 -3.50 -8.17 -2.87
C VAL A 92 -2.27 -8.39 -3.73
N LEU A 93 -1.31 -7.47 -3.62
CA LEU A 93 -0.06 -7.54 -4.37
C LEU A 93 1.08 -7.80 -3.39
N ASN A 94 1.61 -9.01 -3.41
CA ASN A 94 2.71 -9.37 -2.51
C ASN A 94 4.03 -8.94 -3.14
N ASP A 95 4.89 -8.32 -2.35
CA ASP A 95 6.21 -7.85 -2.79
C ASP A 95 6.11 -7.02 -4.06
N VAL A 96 5.36 -5.94 -3.94
CA VAL A 96 5.09 -5.05 -5.08
C VAL A 96 6.37 -4.43 -5.64
N GLY A 97 7.42 -4.32 -4.83
CA GLY A 97 8.71 -3.81 -5.28
C GLY A 97 9.40 -4.71 -6.28
N ALA A 98 8.97 -5.96 -6.42
CA ALA A 98 9.52 -6.88 -7.41
C ALA A 98 8.97 -6.67 -8.81
N LEU A 99 7.95 -5.82 -8.98
CA LEU A 99 7.37 -5.57 -10.30
C LEU A 99 8.37 -4.86 -11.20
N PRO A 100 8.59 -5.36 -12.43
CA PRO A 100 9.35 -4.62 -13.42
C PRO A 100 8.65 -3.30 -13.77
N ILE A 101 9.41 -2.36 -14.30
CA ILE A 101 8.87 -1.03 -14.63
C ILE A 101 7.64 -1.11 -15.54
N GLN A 102 7.64 -1.99 -16.51
CA GLN A 102 6.51 -2.08 -17.44
C GLN A 102 5.24 -2.51 -16.71
N GLU A 103 5.38 -3.41 -15.76
CA GLU A 103 4.21 -3.86 -14.99
C GLU A 103 3.79 -2.81 -13.99
N GLN A 104 4.74 -2.04 -13.48
CA GLN A 104 4.40 -0.88 -12.65
C GLN A 104 3.56 0.13 -13.43
N ILE A 105 3.90 0.37 -14.68
CA ILE A 105 3.13 1.27 -15.55
C ILE A 105 1.72 0.72 -15.74
N GLN A 106 1.60 -0.57 -16.01
CA GLN A 106 0.29 -1.20 -16.16
C GLN A 106 -0.55 -1.04 -14.90
N LEU A 107 0.05 -1.24 -13.75
CA LEU A 107 -0.65 -1.09 -12.48
C LEU A 107 -1.10 0.35 -12.26
N LEU A 108 -0.25 1.30 -12.58
CA LEU A 108 -0.58 2.72 -12.42
C LEU A 108 -1.75 3.10 -13.32
N GLU A 109 -1.74 2.65 -14.57
CA GLU A 109 -2.83 2.91 -15.49
C GLU A 109 -4.13 2.28 -15.00
N TRP A 110 -4.03 1.07 -14.46
CA TRP A 110 -5.18 0.38 -13.92
C TRP A 110 -5.77 1.13 -12.72
N LEU A 111 -4.90 1.62 -11.84
CA LEU A 111 -5.35 2.41 -10.69
C LEU A 111 -6.05 3.69 -11.13
N ASN A 112 -5.56 4.32 -12.17
CA ASN A 112 -6.20 5.53 -12.69
C ASN A 112 -7.59 5.24 -13.23
N THR A 113 -7.81 4.06 -13.79
CA THR A 113 -9.11 3.66 -14.30
C THR A 113 -10.04 3.19 -13.18
N ALA A 114 -9.48 2.54 -12.17
CA ALA A 114 -10.29 1.95 -11.10
C ALA A 114 -10.92 2.97 -10.17
N HIS A 115 -10.29 4.11 -9.98
CA HIS A 115 -10.86 5.24 -9.21
C HIS A 115 -11.50 4.83 -7.88
N GLY A 116 -10.79 4.00 -7.11
CA GLY A 116 -11.29 3.60 -5.80
C GLY A 116 -12.37 2.53 -5.81
N GLN A 117 -12.71 1.97 -6.95
CA GLN A 117 -13.67 0.88 -7.01
C GLN A 117 -13.11 -0.43 -6.48
N THR A 118 -11.79 -0.55 -6.42
CA THR A 118 -11.12 -1.74 -5.93
C THR A 118 -10.08 -1.30 -4.91
N GLN A 119 -10.10 -1.94 -3.76
CA GLN A 119 -9.10 -1.67 -2.72
C GLN A 119 -7.84 -2.46 -3.04
N VAL A 120 -6.67 -1.82 -2.95
CA VAL A 120 -5.41 -2.47 -3.24
C VAL A 120 -4.58 -2.56 -1.96
N VAL A 121 -4.21 -3.77 -1.59
CA VAL A 121 -3.31 -4.01 -0.45
C VAL A 121 -1.99 -4.51 -1.02
N SER A 122 -0.93 -3.76 -0.78
CA SER A 122 0.40 -4.08 -1.30
C SER A 122 1.33 -4.36 -0.15
N THR A 123 2.24 -5.30 -0.32
CA THR A 123 3.30 -5.55 0.66
C THR A 123 4.66 -5.40 0.01
N ALA A 124 5.66 -5.11 0.82
CA ALA A 124 7.05 -5.09 0.41
C ALA A 124 7.90 -5.48 1.61
N PRO A 125 8.95 -6.30 1.43
CA PRO A 125 9.76 -6.73 2.57
C PRO A 125 10.63 -5.63 3.13
N THR A 126 10.90 -4.57 2.34
CA THR A 126 11.71 -3.45 2.77
C THR A 126 11.03 -2.15 2.36
N LEU A 127 11.54 -1.03 2.85
CA LEU A 127 11.01 0.28 2.46
C LEU A 127 11.17 0.48 0.96
N LEU A 128 10.15 1.03 0.32
CA LEU A 128 10.17 1.29 -1.11
C LEU A 128 10.80 2.62 -1.47
N LEU A 129 10.86 3.57 -0.55
CA LEU A 129 11.34 4.90 -0.85
C LEU A 129 12.76 4.92 -1.43
N PRO A 130 13.72 4.13 -0.93
CA PRO A 130 15.03 4.10 -1.59
C PRO A 130 14.96 3.65 -3.05
N ARG A 131 14.04 2.75 -3.38
CA ARG A 131 13.86 2.30 -4.77
C ARG A 131 13.25 3.39 -5.62
N VAL A 132 12.34 4.17 -5.05
CA VAL A 132 11.77 5.33 -5.74
C VAL A 132 12.88 6.33 -6.06
N LYS A 133 13.73 6.61 -5.08
CA LYS A 133 14.84 7.57 -5.28
C LYS A 133 15.85 7.07 -6.29
N ALA A 134 16.02 5.76 -6.39
CA ALA A 134 16.93 5.16 -7.36
C ALA A 134 16.33 5.01 -8.76
N GLY A 135 15.04 5.33 -8.92
CA GLY A 135 14.37 5.18 -10.20
C GLY A 135 13.90 3.78 -10.51
N ALA A 136 14.00 2.86 -9.54
CA ALA A 136 13.57 1.48 -9.74
C ALA A 136 12.09 1.27 -9.44
N PHE A 137 11.45 2.22 -8.79
CA PHE A 137 10.02 2.18 -8.51
C PHE A 137 9.43 3.54 -8.84
N ILE A 138 8.31 3.55 -9.54
CA ILE A 138 7.70 4.78 -10.02
C ILE A 138 7.10 5.55 -8.85
N ASP A 139 7.48 6.82 -8.70
CA ASP A 139 7.06 7.62 -7.56
C ASP A 139 5.54 7.84 -7.54
N THR A 140 4.94 8.10 -8.67
CA THR A 140 3.49 8.28 -8.75
C THR A 140 2.77 7.01 -8.29
N LEU A 141 3.28 5.84 -8.68
CA LEU A 141 2.70 4.57 -8.24
C LEU A 141 2.86 4.41 -6.74
N TYR A 142 4.03 4.74 -6.20
CA TYR A 142 4.27 4.65 -4.76
C TYR A 142 3.21 5.44 -3.99
N TYR A 143 2.94 6.67 -4.42
CA TYR A 143 1.97 7.51 -3.72
C TYR A 143 0.53 7.09 -3.95
N ARG A 144 0.25 6.35 -5.01
CA ARG A 144 -1.09 5.80 -5.22
C ARG A 144 -1.33 4.56 -4.34
N LEU A 145 -0.29 3.80 -4.05
CA LEU A 145 -0.40 2.58 -3.26
C LEU A 145 -0.39 2.86 -1.77
N ASN A 146 0.22 3.95 -1.33
CA ASN A 146 0.41 4.22 0.09
C ASN A 146 -0.57 5.24 0.65
N THR A 147 -1.82 5.19 0.23
CA THR A 147 -2.85 6.04 0.84
C THR A 147 -2.82 5.88 2.36
N LEU A 148 -2.73 4.63 2.82
CA LEU A 148 -2.30 4.33 4.18
C LEU A 148 -1.06 3.46 4.08
N CYS A 149 -0.10 3.65 4.96
CA CYS A 149 1.05 2.76 4.97
C CYS A 149 1.50 2.46 6.39
N LEU A 150 2.07 1.28 6.53
CA LEU A 150 2.65 0.83 7.79
C LEU A 150 4.10 0.49 7.55
N ASP A 151 4.97 1.08 8.34
CA ASP A 151 6.40 0.77 8.30
C ASP A 151 6.68 -0.22 9.42
N GLY A 152 6.76 -1.49 9.06
CA GLY A 152 7.09 -2.56 10.00
C GLY A 152 8.55 -2.98 9.93
N THR A 153 9.39 -2.18 9.26
CA THR A 153 10.81 -2.52 9.15
C THR A 153 11.58 -2.16 10.42
N ALA A 154 11.09 -1.20 11.17
CA ALA A 154 11.74 -0.80 12.42
C ALA A 154 11.47 -1.87 13.47
N ALA A 155 12.50 -2.30 14.14
CA ALA A 155 12.38 -3.34 15.14
C ALA A 155 11.66 -2.86 16.40
#